data_612ec8d6850ee10c441e7d3cf800319f
#
_entry.id   612ec8d6850ee10c441e7d3cf800319f
#
_cell.length_a   1.000
_cell.length_b   1.000
_cell.length_c   1.000
_cell.angle_alpha   90.00
_cell.angle_beta   90.00
_cell.angle_gamma   90.00
#
_symmetry.space_group_name_H-M   'P 1'
#
loop_
_entity.id
_entity.type
_entity.pdbx_description
1 polymer ?
#
loop_
_entity_poly.entity_id
_entity_poly.type
_entity_poly.pdbx_seq_one_letter_code
_entity_poly.pdbx_strand_id
1 'polypeptide(L)'
;MSRHSTNPWVVLVIICLAQFMVVLDATIVNVALPHIQSALGFSEASLQWVINAYTLVFAGFLLLGGRMGDLLGRKRLFLIGLVIFTVASFLNGIASTSGMLIGFRALQGLGAALISPAALSIISTTFAEGKERSRALGVWAAIAIGGSAVGLVLGGALTQAFSWRWIFFVNVPVGIFAFFAALRLVPESKDEHAHKGYDIAGAVTVTGGLMVLVYGLVHSATHGWGSTQTIASFIAAAVLLTAFILIEQRSAEPLVRLSIFRVRSLTTANLSMFLAFSGMFAMFFFNTLYIQKVLGFGPLKAGVAFLPFTAGIMLSAGLASNFAPRIGVRPVAATGMVLTIIGLLLFSRMPVDGSYAADVLPGMIIASLGMGAIFMPLTLIATTGLDNEDQGLASGLFNTSQQVGGALGLAVLSTIAASHTSDPSSPASLVHGFHYAFLGAAVLVGLSLVVFVALLRKRHVARIEADVETEPALAA
;
A
#
# COMPACT_ATOMS: atom_id res chain seq x y z
N MET A 1 -25.19 23.51 -27.58
CA MET A 1 -24.52 22.24 -27.90
C MET A 1 -24.87 21.26 -26.81
N SER A 2 -25.69 20.25 -27.11
CA SER A 2 -26.07 19.22 -26.13
C SER A 2 -24.85 18.44 -25.72
N ARG A 3 -24.40 18.59 -24.47
CA ARG A 3 -23.42 17.69 -23.85
C ARG A 3 -24.06 16.30 -23.87
N HIS A 4 -23.58 15.39 -24.72
CA HIS A 4 -23.89 13.99 -24.59
C HIS A 4 -23.47 13.60 -23.19
N SER A 5 -24.41 13.33 -22.30
CA SER A 5 -24.15 12.83 -20.96
C SER A 5 -23.58 11.43 -21.12
N THR A 6 -22.27 11.32 -20.97
CA THR A 6 -21.63 9.99 -20.96
C THR A 6 -22.26 9.16 -19.83
N ASN A 7 -22.62 7.92 -20.11
CA ASN A 7 -23.17 7.02 -19.09
C ASN A 7 -22.20 6.93 -17.90
N PRO A 8 -22.63 7.24 -16.66
CA PRO A 8 -21.78 7.18 -15.46
C PRO A 8 -21.06 5.84 -15.27
N TRP A 9 -21.69 4.74 -15.64
CA TRP A 9 -21.10 3.40 -15.55
C TRP A 9 -19.94 3.18 -16.52
N VAL A 10 -19.94 3.84 -17.69
CA VAL A 10 -18.80 3.80 -18.62
C VAL A 10 -17.61 4.56 -18.01
N VAL A 11 -17.88 5.71 -17.38
CA VAL A 11 -16.85 6.44 -16.64
C VAL A 11 -16.27 5.57 -15.54
N LEU A 12 -17.10 4.88 -14.76
CA LEU A 12 -16.66 3.96 -13.71
C LEU A 12 -15.73 2.88 -14.26
N VAL A 13 -16.07 2.24 -15.37
CA VAL A 13 -15.24 1.19 -16.00
C VAL A 13 -13.85 1.72 -16.33
N ILE A 14 -13.74 2.93 -16.91
CA ILE A 14 -12.46 3.55 -17.27
C ILE A 14 -11.61 3.82 -16.02
N ILE A 15 -12.23 4.40 -15.00
CA ILE A 15 -11.57 4.72 -13.72
C ILE A 15 -11.12 3.44 -13.01
N CYS A 16 -11.96 2.42 -12.99
CA CYS A 16 -11.67 1.11 -12.43
C CYS A 16 -10.55 0.39 -13.17
N LEU A 17 -10.45 0.55 -14.50
CA LEU A 17 -9.37 -0.03 -15.29
C LEU A 17 -8.00 0.60 -14.91
N ALA A 18 -7.96 1.91 -14.72
CA ALA A 18 -6.76 2.59 -14.28
C ALA A 18 -6.36 2.19 -12.84
N GLN A 19 -7.33 2.09 -11.93
CA GLN A 19 -7.09 1.65 -10.56
C GLN A 19 -6.63 0.18 -10.53
N PHE A 20 -7.23 -0.67 -11.34
CA PHE A 20 -6.79 -2.05 -11.52
C PHE A 20 -5.33 -2.12 -11.95
N MET A 21 -4.92 -1.29 -12.93
CA MET A 21 -3.53 -1.20 -13.39
C MET A 21 -2.57 -0.79 -12.25
N VAL A 22 -2.95 0.19 -11.43
CA VAL A 22 -2.13 0.64 -10.27
C VAL A 22 -1.99 -0.48 -9.23
N VAL A 23 -3.08 -1.18 -8.89
CA VAL A 23 -3.05 -2.27 -7.90
C VAL A 23 -2.32 -3.49 -8.44
N LEU A 24 -2.56 -3.82 -9.70
CA LEU A 24 -1.88 -4.91 -10.39
C LEU A 24 -0.37 -4.67 -10.38
N ASP A 25 0.10 -3.47 -10.72
CA ASP A 25 1.52 -3.13 -10.73
C ASP A 25 2.17 -3.25 -9.34
N ALA A 26 1.47 -2.84 -8.29
CA ALA A 26 1.96 -2.97 -6.92
C ALA A 26 2.16 -4.43 -6.48
N THR A 27 1.39 -5.36 -7.03
CA THR A 27 1.40 -6.77 -6.62
C THR A 27 2.16 -7.68 -7.57
N ILE A 28 2.10 -7.41 -8.88
CA ILE A 28 2.73 -8.20 -9.94
C ILE A 28 4.25 -8.29 -9.78
N VAL A 29 4.86 -7.23 -9.25
CA VAL A 29 6.30 -7.13 -9.06
C VAL A 29 6.83 -8.12 -8.03
N ASN A 30 6.03 -8.46 -7.00
CA ASN A 30 6.46 -9.34 -5.92
C ASN A 30 6.93 -10.70 -6.42
N VAL A 31 6.19 -11.32 -7.34
CA VAL A 31 6.52 -12.65 -7.87
C VAL A 31 7.75 -12.61 -8.77
N ALA A 32 8.05 -11.47 -9.40
CA ALA A 32 9.19 -11.29 -10.28
C ALA A 32 10.50 -10.94 -9.55
N LEU A 33 10.46 -10.62 -8.24
CA LEU A 33 11.61 -10.14 -7.47
C LEU A 33 12.88 -11.00 -7.61
N PRO A 34 12.85 -12.34 -7.49
CA PRO A 34 14.05 -13.14 -7.64
C PRO A 34 14.67 -13.06 -9.03
N HIS A 35 13.83 -12.95 -10.08
CA HIS A 35 14.29 -12.79 -11.46
C HIS A 35 14.87 -11.40 -11.74
N ILE A 36 14.29 -10.36 -11.16
CA ILE A 36 14.81 -9.00 -11.20
C ILE A 36 16.16 -8.95 -10.48
N GLN A 37 16.26 -9.60 -9.32
CA GLN A 37 17.49 -9.66 -8.52
C GLN A 37 18.64 -10.24 -9.34
N SER A 38 18.46 -11.43 -9.92
CA SER A 38 19.49 -12.10 -10.70
C SER A 38 19.84 -11.35 -11.98
N ALA A 39 18.85 -10.72 -12.65
CA ALA A 39 19.04 -10.03 -13.91
C ALA A 39 19.77 -8.66 -13.78
N LEU A 40 19.53 -7.94 -12.70
CA LEU A 40 20.06 -6.58 -12.47
C LEU A 40 21.10 -6.49 -11.35
N GLY A 41 21.46 -7.62 -10.74
CA GLY A 41 22.52 -7.70 -9.72
C GLY A 41 22.15 -7.02 -8.38
N PHE A 42 20.89 -7.05 -7.99
CA PHE A 42 20.50 -6.55 -6.68
C PHE A 42 21.04 -7.43 -5.55
N SER A 43 21.58 -6.80 -4.51
CA SER A 43 21.84 -7.51 -3.24
C SER A 43 20.51 -7.82 -2.52
N GLU A 44 20.53 -8.77 -1.58
CA GLU A 44 19.37 -9.09 -0.74
C GLU A 44 18.83 -7.85 -0.02
N ALA A 45 19.70 -7.00 0.51
CA ALA A 45 19.33 -5.78 1.21
C ALA A 45 18.76 -4.71 0.25
N SER A 46 19.25 -4.62 -1.00
CA SER A 46 18.81 -3.59 -1.94
C SER A 46 17.58 -3.98 -2.76
N LEU A 47 17.23 -5.28 -2.84
CA LEU A 47 16.09 -5.77 -3.62
C LEU A 47 14.76 -5.12 -3.24
N GLN A 48 14.57 -4.83 -1.96
CA GLN A 48 13.38 -4.14 -1.45
C GLN A 48 13.13 -2.77 -2.09
N TRP A 49 14.16 -2.11 -2.69
CA TRP A 49 14.01 -0.84 -3.36
C TRP A 49 13.07 -0.91 -4.58
N VAL A 50 12.94 -2.07 -5.20
CA VAL A 50 12.00 -2.28 -6.31
C VAL A 50 10.56 -2.00 -5.85
N ILE A 51 10.23 -2.29 -4.58
CA ILE A 51 8.93 -2.00 -3.96
C ILE A 51 8.95 -0.61 -3.34
N ASN A 52 9.95 -0.31 -2.50
CA ASN A 52 9.97 0.90 -1.67
C ASN A 52 10.05 2.19 -2.49
N ALA A 53 10.79 2.23 -3.60
CA ALA A 53 10.87 3.41 -4.44
C ALA A 53 9.48 3.85 -4.97
N TYR A 54 8.68 2.89 -5.42
CA TYR A 54 7.30 3.12 -5.82
C TYR A 54 6.42 3.55 -4.63
N THR A 55 6.44 2.76 -3.56
CA THR A 55 5.53 2.90 -2.43
C THR A 55 5.76 4.22 -1.67
N LEU A 56 7.02 4.63 -1.45
CA LEU A 56 7.34 5.86 -0.73
C LEU A 56 6.95 7.10 -1.53
N VAL A 57 7.22 7.12 -2.84
CA VAL A 57 6.81 8.25 -3.69
C VAL A 57 5.29 8.28 -3.83
N PHE A 58 4.65 7.14 -4.00
CA PHE A 58 3.18 7.04 -4.00
C PHE A 58 2.59 7.62 -2.71
N ALA A 59 3.07 7.17 -1.55
CA ALA A 59 2.58 7.63 -0.25
C ALA A 59 2.82 9.12 0.00
N GLY A 60 4.01 9.61 -0.31
CA GLY A 60 4.40 10.99 -0.06
C GLY A 60 3.66 12.01 -0.93
N PHE A 61 3.32 11.64 -2.15
CA PHE A 61 2.57 12.51 -3.07
C PHE A 61 1.06 12.26 -3.10
N LEU A 62 0.55 11.26 -2.38
CA LEU A 62 -0.86 10.87 -2.42
C LEU A 62 -1.79 12.02 -2.00
N LEU A 63 -1.48 12.69 -0.89
CA LEU A 63 -2.28 13.82 -0.38
C LEU A 63 -2.19 15.04 -1.29
N LEU A 64 -0.98 15.34 -1.79
CA LEU A 64 -0.79 16.41 -2.78
C LEU A 64 -1.57 16.11 -4.07
N GLY A 65 -1.56 14.86 -4.55
CA GLY A 65 -2.33 14.43 -5.71
C GLY A 65 -3.83 14.66 -5.53
N GLY A 66 -4.38 14.33 -4.37
CA GLY A 66 -5.79 14.61 -4.05
C GLY A 66 -6.11 16.10 -4.18
N ARG A 67 -5.32 16.95 -3.54
CA ARG A 67 -5.52 18.40 -3.57
C ARG A 67 -5.31 19.02 -4.96
N MET A 68 -4.33 18.54 -5.70
CA MET A 68 -4.12 18.96 -7.10
C MET A 68 -5.30 18.64 -7.99
N GLY A 69 -6.03 17.54 -7.75
CA GLY A 69 -7.23 17.15 -8.48
C GLY A 69 -8.36 18.17 -8.34
N ASP A 70 -8.55 18.69 -7.15
CA ASP A 70 -9.60 19.70 -6.88
C ASP A 70 -9.27 21.05 -7.51
N LEU A 71 -7.99 21.42 -7.58
CA LEU A 71 -7.54 22.72 -8.11
C LEU A 71 -7.32 22.74 -9.63
N LEU A 72 -6.64 21.73 -10.18
CA LEU A 72 -6.30 21.68 -11.62
C LEU A 72 -7.40 21.07 -12.48
N GLY A 73 -8.32 20.34 -11.85
CA GLY A 73 -9.33 19.53 -12.50
C GLY A 73 -9.00 18.04 -12.41
N ARG A 74 -9.99 17.28 -12.00
CA ARG A 74 -9.86 15.84 -11.68
C ARG A 74 -9.48 15.00 -12.90
N LYS A 75 -10.13 15.25 -14.03
CA LYS A 75 -9.79 14.59 -15.30
C LYS A 75 -8.37 14.91 -15.76
N ARG A 76 -7.97 16.18 -15.72
CA ARG A 76 -6.62 16.60 -16.15
C ARG A 76 -5.55 15.89 -15.32
N LEU A 77 -5.71 15.89 -14.00
CA LEU A 77 -4.77 15.22 -13.12
C LEU A 77 -4.72 13.71 -13.37
N PHE A 78 -5.87 13.07 -13.55
CA PHE A 78 -5.98 11.66 -13.89
C PHE A 78 -5.23 11.33 -15.19
N LEU A 79 -5.40 12.14 -16.24
CA LEU A 79 -4.69 11.97 -17.51
C LEU A 79 -3.17 12.15 -17.38
N ILE A 80 -2.73 13.18 -16.63
CA ILE A 80 -1.29 13.39 -16.34
C ILE A 80 -0.72 12.17 -15.60
N GLY A 81 -1.42 11.69 -14.58
CA GLY A 81 -1.02 10.49 -13.83
C GLY A 81 -0.91 9.25 -14.73
N LEU A 82 -1.89 9.03 -15.63
CA LEU A 82 -1.86 7.94 -16.60
C LEU A 82 -0.67 8.01 -17.54
N VAL A 83 -0.33 9.20 -18.05
CA VAL A 83 0.85 9.38 -18.91
C VAL A 83 2.13 9.05 -18.14
N ILE A 84 2.33 9.65 -16.95
CA ILE A 84 3.51 9.40 -16.12
C ILE A 84 3.63 7.91 -15.78
N PHE A 85 2.55 7.28 -15.33
CA PHE A 85 2.54 5.88 -14.96
C PHE A 85 2.87 4.97 -16.15
N THR A 86 2.24 5.20 -17.31
CA THR A 86 2.42 4.39 -18.51
C THR A 86 3.83 4.51 -19.07
N VAL A 87 4.36 5.74 -19.15
CA VAL A 87 5.74 5.99 -19.59
C VAL A 87 6.74 5.37 -18.61
N ALA A 88 6.54 5.57 -17.30
CA ALA A 88 7.42 4.97 -16.30
C ALA A 88 7.37 3.43 -16.34
N SER A 89 6.19 2.84 -16.58
CA SER A 89 6.05 1.39 -16.74
C SER A 89 6.82 0.89 -17.97
N PHE A 90 6.73 1.57 -19.11
CA PHE A 90 7.55 1.24 -20.28
C PHE A 90 9.05 1.33 -19.95
N LEU A 91 9.50 2.40 -19.31
CA LEU A 91 10.89 2.61 -18.89
C LEU A 91 11.37 1.53 -17.91
N ASN A 92 10.54 1.08 -16.98
CA ASN A 92 10.84 -0.06 -16.10
C ASN A 92 11.10 -1.34 -16.91
N GLY A 93 10.31 -1.59 -17.96
CA GLY A 93 10.46 -2.76 -18.82
C GLY A 93 11.78 -2.78 -19.60
N ILE A 94 12.35 -1.62 -19.90
CA ILE A 94 13.65 -1.50 -20.63
C ILE A 94 14.84 -1.24 -19.70
N ALA A 95 14.63 -1.17 -18.37
CA ALA A 95 15.70 -0.91 -17.43
C ALA A 95 16.83 -1.95 -17.54
N SER A 96 18.07 -1.49 -17.60
CA SER A 96 19.28 -2.32 -17.74
C SER A 96 20.15 -2.32 -16.48
N THR A 97 19.87 -1.45 -15.51
CA THR A 97 20.59 -1.37 -14.24
C THR A 97 19.61 -1.27 -13.08
N SER A 98 20.04 -1.65 -11.88
CA SER A 98 19.25 -1.52 -10.66
C SER A 98 18.86 -0.06 -10.39
N GLY A 99 19.77 0.89 -10.59
CA GLY A 99 19.49 2.32 -10.41
C GLY A 99 18.42 2.87 -11.36
N MET A 100 18.44 2.45 -12.64
CA MET A 100 17.40 2.81 -13.61
C MET A 100 16.03 2.28 -13.14
N LEU A 101 15.96 1.02 -12.75
CA LEU A 101 14.70 0.43 -12.29
C LEU A 101 14.17 1.17 -11.06
N ILE A 102 15.01 1.46 -10.06
CA ILE A 102 14.61 2.21 -8.85
C ILE A 102 14.08 3.61 -9.24
N GLY A 103 14.79 4.35 -10.09
CA GLY A 103 14.38 5.69 -10.54
C GLY A 103 13.05 5.67 -11.29
N PHE A 104 12.85 4.71 -12.18
CA PHE A 104 11.60 4.59 -12.94
C PHE A 104 10.45 4.08 -12.07
N ARG A 105 10.71 3.24 -11.06
CA ARG A 105 9.73 2.86 -10.04
C ARG A 105 9.27 4.06 -9.22
N ALA A 106 10.20 4.95 -8.83
CA ALA A 106 9.85 6.20 -8.16
C ALA A 106 8.94 7.09 -9.04
N LEU A 107 9.28 7.24 -10.31
CA LEU A 107 8.45 7.98 -11.28
C LEU A 107 7.06 7.34 -11.45
N GLN A 108 6.98 6.01 -11.49
CA GLN A 108 5.73 5.28 -11.59
C GLN A 108 4.87 5.47 -10.34
N GLY A 109 5.48 5.49 -9.14
CA GLY A 109 4.82 5.82 -7.87
C GLY A 109 4.19 7.22 -7.88
N LEU A 110 4.87 8.21 -8.48
CA LEU A 110 4.30 9.55 -8.68
C LEU A 110 3.06 9.51 -9.57
N GLY A 111 3.10 8.78 -10.70
CA GLY A 111 1.94 8.59 -11.57
C GLY A 111 0.75 7.99 -10.82
N ALA A 112 0.98 6.95 -10.01
CA ALA A 112 -0.04 6.31 -9.17
C ALA A 112 -0.64 7.27 -8.14
N ALA A 113 0.19 8.13 -7.53
CA ALA A 113 -0.23 9.13 -6.55
C ALA A 113 -1.17 10.19 -7.13
N LEU A 114 -1.09 10.43 -8.43
CA LEU A 114 -2.02 11.32 -9.14
C LEU A 114 -3.28 10.59 -9.60
N ILE A 115 -3.16 9.32 -10.03
CA ILE A 115 -4.31 8.52 -10.52
C ILE A 115 -5.28 8.21 -9.39
N SER A 116 -4.82 7.63 -8.29
CA SER A 116 -5.69 7.02 -7.27
C SER A 116 -6.65 8.01 -6.60
N PRO A 117 -6.22 9.20 -6.10
CA PRO A 117 -7.15 10.15 -5.52
C PRO A 117 -8.05 10.82 -6.57
N ALA A 118 -7.53 11.09 -7.78
CA ALA A 118 -8.34 11.63 -8.87
C ALA A 118 -9.44 10.64 -9.30
N ALA A 119 -9.12 9.35 -9.36
CA ALA A 119 -10.05 8.27 -9.66
C ALA A 119 -11.23 8.26 -8.66
N LEU A 120 -10.93 8.25 -7.37
CA LEU A 120 -11.94 8.27 -6.31
C LEU A 120 -12.80 9.53 -6.36
N SER A 121 -12.18 10.68 -6.58
CA SER A 121 -12.87 11.97 -6.68
C SER A 121 -13.79 12.04 -7.92
N ILE A 122 -13.38 11.48 -9.07
CA ILE A 122 -14.23 11.37 -10.26
C ILE A 122 -15.45 10.49 -9.99
N ILE A 123 -15.28 9.35 -9.30
CA ILE A 123 -16.42 8.49 -8.90
C ILE A 123 -17.39 9.29 -8.04
N SER A 124 -16.89 9.96 -7.00
CA SER A 124 -17.72 10.72 -6.05
C SER A 124 -18.50 11.86 -6.69
N THR A 125 -17.99 12.45 -7.78
CA THR A 125 -18.69 13.54 -8.51
C THR A 125 -19.54 13.06 -9.68
N THR A 126 -19.28 11.85 -10.18
CA THR A 126 -20.06 11.28 -11.30
C THR A 126 -21.36 10.65 -10.81
N PHE A 127 -21.36 10.06 -9.61
CA PHE A 127 -22.52 9.41 -9.02
C PHE A 127 -23.16 10.27 -7.93
N ALA A 128 -24.48 10.44 -8.00
CA ALA A 128 -25.24 11.11 -6.95
C ALA A 128 -25.15 10.33 -5.62
N GLU A 129 -25.28 11.05 -4.50
CA GLU A 129 -25.29 10.42 -3.17
C GLU A 129 -26.39 9.38 -3.02
N GLY A 130 -26.08 8.29 -2.34
CA GLY A 130 -27.01 7.19 -2.10
C GLY A 130 -26.59 5.88 -2.76
N LYS A 131 -27.56 5.06 -3.15
CA LYS A 131 -27.36 3.68 -3.61
C LYS A 131 -26.41 3.53 -4.82
N GLU A 132 -26.44 4.46 -5.76
CA GLU A 132 -25.59 4.39 -6.95
C GLU A 132 -24.12 4.65 -6.62
N ARG A 133 -23.82 5.69 -5.82
CA ARG A 133 -22.44 5.98 -5.36
C ARG A 133 -21.89 4.82 -4.52
N SER A 134 -22.69 4.28 -3.58
CA SER A 134 -22.30 3.12 -2.76
C SER A 134 -21.98 1.90 -3.62
N ARG A 135 -22.78 1.64 -4.66
CA ARG A 135 -22.53 0.54 -5.61
C ARG A 135 -21.25 0.78 -6.43
N ALA A 136 -21.02 2.02 -6.91
CA ALA A 136 -19.81 2.36 -7.66
C ALA A 136 -18.54 2.21 -6.81
N LEU A 137 -18.57 2.68 -5.55
CA LEU A 137 -17.48 2.52 -4.59
C LEU A 137 -17.25 1.04 -4.22
N GLY A 138 -18.32 0.24 -4.13
CA GLY A 138 -18.22 -1.21 -3.94
C GLY A 138 -17.50 -1.91 -5.10
N VAL A 139 -17.81 -1.54 -6.34
CA VAL A 139 -17.11 -2.06 -7.54
C VAL A 139 -15.64 -1.65 -7.51
N TRP A 140 -15.35 -0.39 -7.17
CA TRP A 140 -13.98 0.12 -7.06
C TRP A 140 -13.16 -0.65 -6.01
N ALA A 141 -13.74 -0.90 -4.83
CA ALA A 141 -13.10 -1.69 -3.78
C ALA A 141 -12.89 -3.16 -4.20
N ALA A 142 -13.86 -3.77 -4.87
CA ALA A 142 -13.74 -5.15 -5.37
C ALA A 142 -12.60 -5.29 -6.40
N ILE A 143 -12.40 -4.27 -7.24
CA ILE A 143 -11.30 -4.23 -8.22
C ILE A 143 -9.93 -4.11 -7.52
N ALA A 144 -9.83 -3.36 -6.42
CA ALA A 144 -8.59 -3.29 -5.66
C ALA A 144 -8.18 -4.66 -5.11
N ILE A 145 -9.13 -5.44 -4.58
CA ILE A 145 -8.86 -6.78 -4.06
C ILE A 145 -8.60 -7.78 -5.20
N GLY A 146 -9.47 -7.79 -6.22
CA GLY A 146 -9.34 -8.69 -7.38
C GLY A 146 -8.07 -8.41 -8.19
N GLY A 147 -7.69 -7.13 -8.34
CA GLY A 147 -6.46 -6.71 -9.01
C GLY A 147 -5.20 -7.26 -8.34
N SER A 148 -5.20 -7.35 -7.01
CA SER A 148 -4.11 -7.95 -6.25
C SER A 148 -3.94 -9.44 -6.56
N ALA A 149 -5.04 -10.22 -6.57
CA ALA A 149 -4.99 -11.65 -6.91
C ALA A 149 -4.53 -11.88 -8.36
N VAL A 150 -5.12 -11.13 -9.30
CA VAL A 150 -4.74 -11.20 -10.71
C VAL A 150 -3.27 -10.81 -10.91
N GLY A 151 -2.79 -9.77 -10.21
CA GLY A 151 -1.40 -9.34 -10.29
C GLY A 151 -0.39 -10.43 -9.92
N LEU A 152 -0.65 -11.18 -8.87
CA LEU A 152 0.23 -12.27 -8.43
C LEU A 152 0.28 -13.40 -9.47
N VAL A 153 -0.88 -13.84 -9.99
CA VAL A 153 -0.94 -14.93 -10.98
C VAL A 153 -0.39 -14.48 -12.33
N LEU A 154 -0.81 -13.31 -12.81
CA LEU A 154 -0.37 -12.74 -14.07
C LEU A 154 1.13 -12.45 -14.06
N GLY A 155 1.65 -11.95 -12.94
CA GLY A 155 3.09 -11.72 -12.73
C GLY A 155 3.89 -12.99 -12.84
N GLY A 156 3.41 -14.07 -12.23
CA GLY A 156 4.00 -15.39 -12.36
C GLY A 156 3.97 -15.91 -13.80
N ALA A 157 2.82 -15.80 -14.47
CA ALA A 157 2.64 -16.24 -15.85
C ALA A 157 3.55 -15.49 -16.82
N LEU A 158 3.57 -14.16 -16.76
CA LEU A 158 4.39 -13.31 -17.64
C LEU A 158 5.89 -13.50 -17.40
N THR A 159 6.30 -13.62 -16.12
CA THR A 159 7.71 -13.84 -15.77
C THR A 159 8.18 -15.21 -16.24
N GLN A 160 7.35 -16.24 -16.15
CA GLN A 160 7.70 -17.59 -16.55
C GLN A 160 7.65 -17.79 -18.07
N ALA A 161 6.64 -17.22 -18.77
CA ALA A 161 6.44 -17.43 -20.20
C ALA A 161 7.36 -16.55 -21.07
N PHE A 162 7.71 -15.36 -20.60
CA PHE A 162 8.50 -14.40 -21.36
C PHE A 162 9.72 -13.93 -20.57
N SER A 163 9.54 -12.91 -19.72
CA SER A 163 10.57 -12.41 -18.80
C SER A 163 9.93 -11.50 -17.75
N TRP A 164 10.67 -11.18 -16.69
CA TRP A 164 10.23 -10.23 -15.66
C TRP A 164 9.87 -8.84 -16.23
N ARG A 165 10.41 -8.45 -17.38
CA ARG A 165 10.15 -7.15 -18.02
C ARG A 165 8.69 -6.99 -18.44
N TRP A 166 8.02 -8.09 -18.78
CA TRP A 166 6.64 -8.08 -19.24
C TRP A 166 5.63 -7.72 -18.14
N ILE A 167 6.01 -7.83 -16.84
CA ILE A 167 5.15 -7.35 -15.74
C ILE A 167 4.94 -5.83 -15.83
N PHE A 168 5.89 -5.11 -16.42
CA PHE A 168 5.78 -3.68 -16.67
C PHE A 168 5.14 -3.36 -18.02
N PHE A 169 5.53 -4.08 -19.07
CA PHE A 169 4.98 -3.84 -20.40
C PHE A 169 3.47 -4.09 -20.47
N VAL A 170 2.90 -4.99 -19.68
CA VAL A 170 1.44 -5.25 -19.64
C VAL A 170 0.63 -4.01 -19.29
N ASN A 171 1.17 -3.09 -18.52
CA ASN A 171 0.52 -1.82 -18.16
C ASN A 171 0.44 -0.85 -19.33
N VAL A 172 1.34 -0.93 -20.31
CA VAL A 172 1.42 0.05 -21.40
C VAL A 172 0.19 0.07 -22.27
N PRO A 173 -0.30 -1.05 -22.85
CA PRO A 173 -1.54 -1.04 -23.63
C PRO A 173 -2.76 -0.64 -22.81
N VAL A 174 -2.81 -1.05 -21.54
CA VAL A 174 -3.91 -0.69 -20.62
C VAL A 174 -3.92 0.81 -20.35
N GLY A 175 -2.75 1.39 -20.05
CA GLY A 175 -2.61 2.82 -19.80
C GLY A 175 -2.93 3.69 -21.03
N ILE A 176 -2.47 3.27 -22.22
CA ILE A 176 -2.79 3.96 -23.49
C ILE A 176 -4.31 3.92 -23.74
N PHE A 177 -4.93 2.76 -23.59
CA PHE A 177 -6.38 2.62 -23.77
C PHE A 177 -7.15 3.48 -22.75
N ALA A 178 -6.78 3.40 -21.46
CA ALA A 178 -7.41 4.18 -20.40
C ALA A 178 -7.26 5.70 -20.64
N PHE A 179 -6.09 6.15 -21.14
CA PHE A 179 -5.84 7.55 -21.45
C PHE A 179 -6.79 8.04 -22.56
N PHE A 180 -6.87 7.38 -23.71
CA PHE A 180 -7.73 7.82 -24.80
C PHE A 180 -9.22 7.68 -24.47
N ALA A 181 -9.62 6.65 -23.73
CA ALA A 181 -10.97 6.48 -23.25
C ALA A 181 -11.34 7.59 -22.26
N ALA A 182 -10.49 7.90 -21.28
CA ALA A 182 -10.71 8.99 -20.33
C ALA A 182 -10.73 10.36 -21.01
N LEU A 183 -9.83 10.58 -21.97
CA LEU A 183 -9.79 11.85 -22.72
C LEU A 183 -11.13 12.17 -23.41
N ARG A 184 -11.81 11.15 -23.94
CA ARG A 184 -13.07 11.31 -24.68
C ARG A 184 -14.32 11.23 -23.80
N LEU A 185 -14.32 10.36 -22.80
CA LEU A 185 -15.55 9.94 -22.12
C LEU A 185 -15.67 10.45 -20.67
N VAL A 186 -14.55 10.78 -19.98
CA VAL A 186 -14.61 11.32 -18.62
C VAL A 186 -14.89 12.83 -18.70
N PRO A 187 -15.94 13.35 -18.02
CA PRO A 187 -16.18 14.78 -17.94
C PRO A 187 -15.13 15.46 -17.06
N GLU A 188 -14.79 16.71 -17.39
CA GLU A 188 -13.97 17.52 -16.49
C GLU A 188 -14.81 17.99 -15.30
N SER A 189 -14.28 17.88 -14.11
CA SER A 189 -14.86 18.44 -12.91
C SER A 189 -13.76 19.11 -12.08
N LYS A 190 -14.09 20.27 -11.55
CA LYS A 190 -13.19 21.10 -10.76
C LYS A 190 -13.98 21.68 -9.59
N ASP A 191 -13.36 21.79 -8.45
CA ASP A 191 -13.95 22.49 -7.32
C ASP A 191 -13.65 23.99 -7.45
N GLU A 192 -14.69 24.78 -7.69
CA GLU A 192 -14.58 26.25 -7.83
C GLU A 192 -14.28 26.95 -6.49
N HIS A 193 -14.52 26.27 -5.37
CA HIS A 193 -14.31 26.79 -4.02
C HIS A 193 -13.02 26.26 -3.38
N ALA A 194 -12.23 25.45 -4.10
CA ALA A 194 -10.98 24.93 -3.58
C ALA A 194 -9.97 26.04 -3.23
N HIS A 195 -9.42 25.97 -2.05
CA HIS A 195 -8.37 26.90 -1.59
C HIS A 195 -7.12 26.83 -2.49
N LYS A 196 -6.63 27.98 -2.94
CA LYS A 196 -5.59 28.11 -3.98
C LYS A 196 -4.16 27.91 -3.42
N GLY A 197 -3.84 26.77 -2.85
CA GLY A 197 -2.47 26.50 -2.36
C GLY A 197 -2.02 25.07 -2.60
N TYR A 198 -0.73 24.91 -2.93
CA TYR A 198 -0.06 23.61 -3.03
C TYR A 198 1.11 23.58 -2.06
N ASP A 199 1.17 22.60 -1.19
CA ASP A 199 2.36 22.36 -0.39
C ASP A 199 3.27 21.33 -1.07
N ILE A 200 3.88 21.75 -2.17
CA ILE A 200 4.89 20.94 -2.87
C ILE A 200 6.11 20.74 -1.99
N ALA A 201 6.48 21.77 -1.19
CA ALA A 201 7.63 21.68 -0.31
C ALA A 201 7.42 20.64 0.78
N GLY A 202 6.22 20.57 1.37
CA GLY A 202 5.85 19.51 2.32
C GLY A 202 5.92 18.12 1.67
N ALA A 203 5.34 17.92 0.48
CA ALA A 203 5.38 16.65 -0.21
C ALA A 203 6.81 16.20 -0.56
N VAL A 204 7.65 17.11 -1.05
CA VAL A 204 9.05 16.81 -1.40
C VAL A 204 9.88 16.50 -0.16
N THR A 205 9.71 17.26 0.91
CA THR A 205 10.50 17.07 2.14
C THR A 205 10.12 15.79 2.87
N VAL A 206 8.83 15.44 2.98
CA VAL A 206 8.43 14.16 3.60
C VAL A 206 8.86 12.97 2.74
N THR A 207 8.64 13.02 1.42
CA THR A 207 9.04 11.93 0.52
C THR A 207 10.55 11.74 0.52
N GLY A 208 11.31 12.83 0.33
CA GLY A 208 12.76 12.80 0.36
C GLY A 208 13.32 12.33 1.70
N GLY A 209 12.75 12.80 2.81
CA GLY A 209 13.12 12.37 4.16
C GLY A 209 12.91 10.88 4.38
N LEU A 210 11.77 10.32 3.97
CA LEU A 210 11.49 8.90 4.06
C LEU A 210 12.40 8.06 3.14
N MET A 211 12.65 8.51 1.92
CA MET A 211 13.57 7.81 1.00
C MET A 211 15.00 7.78 1.54
N VAL A 212 15.49 8.90 2.07
CA VAL A 212 16.85 8.97 2.66
C VAL A 212 16.93 8.14 3.94
N LEU A 213 15.86 8.09 4.75
CA LEU A 213 15.78 7.22 5.93
C LEU A 213 15.90 5.75 5.53
N VAL A 214 15.13 5.30 4.53
CA VAL A 214 15.20 3.93 4.00
C VAL A 214 16.58 3.65 3.41
N TYR A 215 17.18 4.61 2.70
CA TYR A 215 18.53 4.46 2.18
C TYR A 215 19.55 4.22 3.31
N GLY A 216 19.48 5.00 4.40
CA GLY A 216 20.34 4.81 5.58
C GLY A 216 20.16 3.43 6.22
N LEU A 217 18.92 2.93 6.34
CA LEU A 217 18.62 1.59 6.84
C LEU A 217 19.22 0.49 5.96
N VAL A 218 19.04 0.58 4.65
CA VAL A 218 19.61 -0.41 3.70
C VAL A 218 21.13 -0.38 3.70
N HIS A 219 21.72 0.83 3.73
CA HIS A 219 23.17 1.01 3.74
C HIS A 219 23.81 0.47 5.04
N SER A 220 23.13 0.60 6.17
CA SER A 220 23.61 0.10 7.45
C SER A 220 23.77 -1.43 7.46
N ALA A 221 22.95 -2.16 6.71
CA ALA A 221 23.04 -3.62 6.61
C ALA A 221 24.35 -4.11 5.94
N THR A 222 24.90 -3.31 5.01
CA THR A 222 26.09 -3.69 4.23
C THR A 222 27.38 -3.02 4.73
N HIS A 223 27.30 -1.81 5.27
CA HIS A 223 28.46 -1.00 5.67
C HIS A 223 28.53 -0.71 7.17
N GLY A 224 27.54 -1.21 7.92
CA GLY A 224 27.45 -1.02 9.38
C GLY A 224 26.80 0.30 9.80
N TRP A 225 26.28 0.29 11.02
CA TRP A 225 25.55 1.42 11.61
C TRP A 225 26.46 2.63 11.90
N GLY A 226 27.76 2.40 12.12
CA GLY A 226 28.76 3.44 12.39
C GLY A 226 29.39 4.07 11.16
N SER A 227 29.03 3.66 9.94
CA SER A 227 29.62 4.25 8.74
C SER A 227 29.19 5.71 8.57
N THR A 228 30.10 6.55 8.11
CA THR A 228 29.86 8.00 7.90
C THR A 228 28.64 8.22 7.01
N GLN A 229 28.46 7.40 5.98
CA GLN A 229 27.35 7.52 5.04
C GLN A 229 26.01 7.12 5.66
N THR A 230 25.97 6.10 6.53
CA THR A 230 24.79 5.70 7.29
C THR A 230 24.37 6.83 8.25
N ILE A 231 25.32 7.35 9.03
CA ILE A 231 25.05 8.44 9.97
C ILE A 231 24.61 9.72 9.23
N ALA A 232 25.29 10.08 8.14
CA ALA A 232 24.92 11.24 7.34
C ALA A 232 23.51 11.09 6.75
N SER A 233 23.11 9.89 6.32
CA SER A 233 21.77 9.62 5.82
C SER A 233 20.70 9.79 6.91
N PHE A 234 20.94 9.31 8.12
CA PHE A 234 20.00 9.50 9.23
C PHE A 234 19.89 10.96 9.65
N ILE A 235 20.99 11.70 9.64
CA ILE A 235 20.98 13.17 9.91
C ILE A 235 20.18 13.88 8.81
N ALA A 236 20.44 13.58 7.54
CA ALA A 236 19.74 14.18 6.41
C ALA A 236 18.23 13.86 6.45
N ALA A 237 17.87 12.61 6.77
CA ALA A 237 16.47 12.21 6.95
C ALA A 237 15.81 13.00 8.09
N ALA A 238 16.47 13.12 9.24
CA ALA A 238 15.97 13.87 10.38
C ALA A 238 15.77 15.37 10.03
N VAL A 239 16.71 15.97 9.29
CA VAL A 239 16.62 17.37 8.82
C VAL A 239 15.42 17.54 7.88
N LEU A 240 15.25 16.66 6.88
CA LEU A 240 14.15 16.73 5.92
C LEU A 240 12.79 16.53 6.59
N LEU A 241 12.66 15.54 7.49
CA LEU A 241 11.41 15.28 8.22
C LEU A 241 11.09 16.41 9.22
N THR A 242 12.10 17.02 9.83
CA THR A 242 11.91 18.21 10.67
C THR A 242 11.49 19.41 9.82
N ALA A 243 12.12 19.60 8.66
CA ALA A 243 11.72 20.64 7.71
C ALA A 243 10.27 20.45 7.26
N PHE A 244 9.84 19.21 6.97
CA PHE A 244 8.45 18.91 6.69
C PHE A 244 7.50 19.39 7.79
N ILE A 245 7.78 19.03 9.06
CA ILE A 245 6.94 19.44 10.20
C ILE A 245 6.89 20.98 10.33
N LEU A 246 8.02 21.66 10.13
CA LEU A 246 8.08 23.13 10.20
C LEU A 246 7.34 23.80 9.04
N ILE A 247 7.38 23.21 7.84
CA ILE A 247 6.63 23.68 6.67
C ILE A 247 5.14 23.54 6.94
N GLU A 248 4.67 22.33 7.38
CA GLU A 248 3.27 22.08 7.70
C GLU A 248 2.71 23.02 8.79
N GLN A 249 3.55 23.40 9.78
CA GLN A 249 3.16 24.34 10.83
C GLN A 249 3.03 25.79 10.35
N ARG A 250 3.76 26.17 9.29
CA ARG A 250 3.83 27.55 8.77
C ARG A 250 3.05 27.73 7.47
N SER A 251 2.74 26.65 6.77
CA SER A 251 1.97 26.69 5.53
C SER A 251 0.56 27.22 5.80
N ALA A 252 0.14 28.18 4.98
CA ALA A 252 -1.26 28.63 4.99
C ALA A 252 -2.21 27.50 4.53
N GLU A 253 -1.69 26.56 3.76
CA GLU A 253 -2.42 25.48 3.13
C GLU A 253 -1.64 24.15 3.27
N PRO A 254 -1.51 23.61 4.51
CA PRO A 254 -0.73 22.42 4.76
C PRO A 254 -1.33 21.19 4.10
N LEU A 255 -0.49 20.22 3.68
CA LEU A 255 -0.94 18.89 3.23
C LEU A 255 -1.65 18.14 4.35
N VAL A 256 -1.09 18.26 5.56
CA VAL A 256 -1.59 17.62 6.76
C VAL A 256 -1.77 18.65 7.85
N ARG A 257 -3.00 18.99 8.17
CA ARG A 257 -3.27 19.80 9.37
C ARG A 257 -2.86 19.00 10.61
N LEU A 258 -1.71 19.31 11.21
CA LEU A 258 -1.18 18.56 12.36
C LEU A 258 -2.14 18.49 13.54
N SER A 259 -3.09 19.44 13.64
CA SER A 259 -4.16 19.42 14.64
C SER A 259 -5.08 18.20 14.54
N ILE A 260 -5.19 17.56 13.35
CA ILE A 260 -6.03 16.38 13.14
C ILE A 260 -5.57 15.18 13.99
N PHE A 261 -4.26 15.12 14.31
CA PHE A 261 -3.72 14.09 15.21
C PHE A 261 -4.15 14.24 16.67
N ARG A 262 -4.83 15.35 17.04
CA ARG A 262 -5.50 15.47 18.35
C ARG A 262 -6.74 14.59 18.44
N VAL A 263 -7.32 14.20 17.30
CA VAL A 263 -8.41 13.22 17.23
C VAL A 263 -7.85 11.84 17.55
N ARG A 264 -8.15 11.36 18.73
CA ARG A 264 -7.52 10.15 19.29
C ARG A 264 -7.86 8.88 18.51
N SER A 265 -9.09 8.76 17.99
CA SER A 265 -9.51 7.64 17.15
C SER A 265 -8.67 7.57 15.86
N LEU A 266 -8.56 8.69 15.14
CA LEU A 266 -7.75 8.81 13.94
C LEU A 266 -6.28 8.46 14.20
N THR A 267 -5.67 9.04 15.22
CA THR A 267 -4.26 8.79 15.55
C THR A 267 -4.03 7.33 15.92
N THR A 268 -4.93 6.73 16.70
CA THR A 268 -4.84 5.32 17.06
C THR A 268 -4.95 4.42 15.83
N ALA A 269 -5.91 4.69 14.94
CA ALA A 269 -6.11 3.91 13.72
C ALA A 269 -4.90 4.02 12.78
N ASN A 270 -4.38 5.24 12.55
CA ASN A 270 -3.22 5.46 11.70
C ASN A 270 -1.95 4.78 12.24
N LEU A 271 -1.67 4.92 13.53
CA LEU A 271 -0.49 4.29 14.15
C LEU A 271 -0.60 2.75 14.16
N SER A 272 -1.80 2.24 14.45
CA SER A 272 -2.04 0.79 14.41
C SER A 272 -1.90 0.25 13.00
N MET A 273 -2.42 0.97 12.00
CA MET A 273 -2.33 0.56 10.60
C MET A 273 -0.89 0.62 10.08
N PHE A 274 -0.14 1.68 10.42
CA PHE A 274 1.29 1.80 10.12
C PHE A 274 2.07 0.58 10.62
N LEU A 275 1.89 0.20 11.89
CA LEU A 275 2.60 -0.94 12.49
C LEU A 275 2.14 -2.30 11.91
N ALA A 276 0.85 -2.49 11.65
CA ALA A 276 0.32 -3.72 11.08
C ALA A 276 0.82 -3.94 9.64
N PHE A 277 0.80 -2.89 8.81
CA PHE A 277 1.28 -2.96 7.43
C PHE A 277 2.80 -3.12 7.33
N SER A 278 3.55 -2.65 8.32
CA SER A 278 4.98 -2.90 8.43
C SER A 278 5.30 -4.41 8.41
N GLY A 279 4.54 -5.20 9.15
CA GLY A 279 4.68 -6.66 9.14
C GLY A 279 4.15 -7.30 7.86
N MET A 280 3.06 -6.79 7.29
CA MET A 280 2.41 -7.36 6.11
C MET A 280 3.28 -7.27 4.84
N PHE A 281 3.88 -6.11 4.55
CA PHE A 281 4.75 -5.96 3.38
C PHE A 281 5.96 -6.90 3.45
N ALA A 282 6.57 -7.00 4.63
CA ALA A 282 7.66 -7.93 4.87
C ALA A 282 7.21 -9.39 4.70
N MET A 283 6.00 -9.74 5.17
CA MET A 283 5.44 -11.08 4.99
C MET A 283 5.34 -11.44 3.49
N PHE A 284 4.80 -10.57 2.64
CA PHE A 284 4.74 -10.82 1.20
C PHE A 284 6.12 -10.98 0.59
N PHE A 285 7.04 -10.09 0.92
CA PHE A 285 8.40 -10.09 0.41
C PHE A 285 9.15 -11.38 0.76
N PHE A 286 9.21 -11.72 2.05
CA PHE A 286 9.97 -12.89 2.50
C PHE A 286 9.31 -14.22 2.12
N ASN A 287 7.98 -14.33 2.13
CA ASN A 287 7.31 -15.52 1.62
C ASN A 287 7.55 -15.73 0.13
N THR A 288 7.60 -14.65 -0.67
CA THR A 288 7.96 -14.76 -2.09
C THR A 288 9.37 -15.33 -2.26
N LEU A 289 10.34 -14.81 -1.50
CA LEU A 289 11.71 -15.31 -1.54
C LEU A 289 11.81 -16.76 -1.04
N TYR A 290 11.13 -17.11 0.05
CA TYR A 290 11.13 -18.47 0.58
C TYR A 290 10.52 -19.45 -0.43
N ILE A 291 9.33 -19.16 -0.97
CA ILE A 291 8.65 -20.03 -1.92
C ILE A 291 9.47 -20.26 -3.20
N GLN A 292 10.15 -19.21 -3.71
CA GLN A 292 10.90 -19.34 -4.95
C GLN A 292 12.35 -19.81 -4.73
N LYS A 293 13.07 -19.29 -3.73
CA LYS A 293 14.50 -19.62 -3.53
C LYS A 293 14.73 -20.87 -2.69
N VAL A 294 13.86 -21.13 -1.69
CA VAL A 294 14.02 -22.26 -0.78
C VAL A 294 13.19 -23.46 -1.27
N LEU A 295 11.88 -23.26 -1.55
CA LEU A 295 11.03 -24.35 -2.06
C LEU A 295 11.20 -24.61 -3.57
N GLY A 296 11.91 -23.75 -4.30
CA GLY A 296 12.19 -23.93 -5.72
C GLY A 296 10.96 -23.76 -6.65
N PHE A 297 9.90 -23.08 -6.19
CA PHE A 297 8.72 -22.86 -7.06
C PHE A 297 9.06 -21.90 -8.18
N GLY A 298 8.62 -22.25 -9.40
CA GLY A 298 8.63 -21.30 -10.51
C GLY A 298 7.67 -20.12 -10.25
N PRO A 299 7.83 -19.01 -11.01
CA PRO A 299 7.06 -17.78 -10.80
C PRO A 299 5.55 -17.99 -10.82
N LEU A 300 5.01 -18.73 -11.77
CA LEU A 300 3.56 -18.99 -11.86
C LEU A 300 3.05 -19.77 -10.64
N LYS A 301 3.76 -20.82 -10.24
CA LYS A 301 3.39 -21.61 -9.06
C LYS A 301 3.47 -20.79 -7.78
N ALA A 302 4.45 -19.88 -7.68
CA ALA A 302 4.58 -18.95 -6.56
C ALA A 302 3.41 -17.95 -6.55
N GLY A 303 3.02 -17.38 -7.69
CA GLY A 303 1.85 -16.49 -7.79
C GLY A 303 0.54 -17.17 -7.37
N VAL A 304 0.30 -18.41 -7.83
CA VAL A 304 -0.86 -19.20 -7.44
C VAL A 304 -0.83 -19.56 -5.95
N ALA A 305 0.34 -19.78 -5.37
CA ALA A 305 0.51 -20.06 -3.93
C ALA A 305 0.01 -18.92 -3.01
N PHE A 306 -0.12 -17.69 -3.51
CA PHE A 306 -0.69 -16.57 -2.74
C PHE A 306 -2.22 -16.44 -2.85
N LEU A 307 -2.90 -17.19 -3.73
CA LEU A 307 -4.36 -17.11 -3.86
C LEU A 307 -5.13 -17.45 -2.58
N PRO A 308 -4.72 -18.46 -1.77
CA PRO A 308 -5.36 -18.71 -0.48
C PRO A 308 -5.28 -17.50 0.48
N PHE A 309 -4.20 -16.73 0.42
CA PHE A 309 -4.07 -15.51 1.22
C PHE A 309 -5.08 -14.43 0.78
N THR A 310 -5.22 -14.19 -0.52
CA THR A 310 -6.20 -13.22 -1.04
C THR A 310 -7.65 -13.66 -0.73
N ALA A 311 -7.96 -14.95 -0.92
CA ALA A 311 -9.28 -15.51 -0.59
C ALA A 311 -9.57 -15.36 0.92
N GLY A 312 -8.59 -15.61 1.77
CA GLY A 312 -8.72 -15.45 3.23
C GLY A 312 -8.99 -14.01 3.65
N ILE A 313 -8.33 -13.02 3.03
CA ILE A 313 -8.62 -11.59 3.28
C ILE A 313 -10.07 -11.26 2.89
N MET A 314 -10.52 -11.69 1.69
CA MET A 314 -11.90 -11.43 1.23
C MET A 314 -12.93 -12.04 2.17
N LEU A 315 -12.75 -13.30 2.55
CA LEU A 315 -13.62 -14.00 3.48
C LEU A 315 -13.67 -13.28 4.84
N SER A 316 -12.50 -12.97 5.38
CA SER A 316 -12.39 -12.34 6.70
C SER A 316 -12.92 -10.90 6.72
N ALA A 317 -12.72 -10.13 5.67
CA ALA A 317 -13.30 -8.79 5.55
C ALA A 317 -14.84 -8.85 5.52
N GLY A 318 -15.42 -9.82 4.78
CA GLY A 318 -16.86 -10.08 4.79
C GLY A 318 -17.39 -10.53 6.15
N LEU A 319 -16.67 -11.41 6.84
CA LEU A 319 -17.02 -11.80 8.21
C LEU A 319 -16.91 -10.62 9.18
N ALA A 320 -15.84 -9.82 9.09
CA ALA A 320 -15.64 -8.66 9.94
C ALA A 320 -16.78 -7.63 9.80
N SER A 321 -17.26 -7.38 8.57
CA SER A 321 -18.39 -6.48 8.32
C SER A 321 -19.69 -6.96 8.96
N ASN A 322 -19.90 -8.29 9.07
CA ASN A 322 -21.06 -8.89 9.69
C ASN A 322 -20.95 -8.97 11.22
N PHE A 323 -19.73 -9.16 11.75
CA PHE A 323 -19.51 -9.31 13.19
C PHE A 323 -19.27 -7.99 13.91
N ALA A 324 -18.66 -7.00 13.25
CA ALA A 324 -18.37 -5.70 13.87
C ALA A 324 -19.61 -4.99 14.45
N PRO A 325 -20.79 -4.99 13.79
CA PRO A 325 -22.01 -4.42 14.39
C PRO A 325 -22.52 -5.19 15.61
N ARG A 326 -22.19 -6.50 15.72
CA ARG A 326 -22.73 -7.38 16.78
C ARG A 326 -21.89 -7.42 18.05
N ILE A 327 -20.56 -7.46 17.89
CA ILE A 327 -19.61 -7.62 18.99
C ILE A 327 -18.69 -6.43 19.18
N GLY A 328 -18.86 -5.40 18.32
CA GLY A 328 -18.05 -4.17 18.32
C GLY A 328 -16.81 -4.24 17.45
N VAL A 329 -16.38 -3.08 16.96
CA VAL A 329 -15.18 -2.95 16.08
C VAL A 329 -13.88 -3.30 16.81
N ARG A 330 -13.81 -3.06 18.13
CA ARG A 330 -12.59 -3.26 18.93
C ARG A 330 -12.19 -4.73 19.07
N PRO A 331 -13.08 -5.66 19.48
CA PRO A 331 -12.72 -7.09 19.58
C PRO A 331 -12.43 -7.69 18.21
N VAL A 332 -13.12 -7.28 17.14
CA VAL A 332 -12.87 -7.78 15.77
C VAL A 332 -11.45 -7.42 15.33
N ALA A 333 -11.02 -6.14 15.43
CA ALA A 333 -9.70 -5.71 15.08
C ALA A 333 -8.60 -6.36 15.94
N ALA A 334 -8.83 -6.47 17.27
CA ALA A 334 -7.87 -7.10 18.17
C ALA A 334 -7.69 -8.59 17.85
N THR A 335 -8.77 -9.32 17.57
CA THR A 335 -8.70 -10.73 17.13
C THR A 335 -7.94 -10.83 15.80
N GLY A 336 -8.18 -9.91 14.86
CA GLY A 336 -7.44 -9.85 13.62
C GLY A 336 -5.93 -9.68 13.82
N MET A 337 -5.52 -8.78 14.72
CA MET A 337 -4.11 -8.57 15.07
C MET A 337 -3.49 -9.83 15.69
N VAL A 338 -4.20 -10.50 16.59
CA VAL A 338 -3.74 -11.77 17.21
C VAL A 338 -3.57 -12.86 16.16
N LEU A 339 -4.53 -13.04 15.26
CA LEU A 339 -4.41 -14.02 14.18
C LEU A 339 -3.21 -13.71 13.26
N THR A 340 -3.01 -12.43 12.92
CA THR A 340 -1.85 -12.01 12.11
C THR A 340 -0.54 -12.34 12.82
N ILE A 341 -0.43 -12.09 14.13
CA ILE A 341 0.75 -12.45 14.94
C ILE A 341 0.99 -13.96 14.91
N ILE A 342 -0.05 -14.77 15.09
CA ILE A 342 0.05 -16.24 15.04
C ILE A 342 0.57 -16.68 13.66
N GLY A 343 0.03 -16.14 12.56
CA GLY A 343 0.51 -16.46 11.23
C GLY A 343 1.98 -16.10 11.02
N LEU A 344 2.41 -14.93 11.49
CA LEU A 344 3.82 -14.49 11.42
C LEU A 344 4.75 -15.38 12.27
N LEU A 345 4.29 -15.82 13.44
CA LEU A 345 5.04 -16.77 14.27
C LEU A 345 5.14 -18.17 13.65
N LEU A 346 4.16 -18.60 12.86
CA LEU A 346 4.28 -19.82 12.06
C LEU A 346 5.33 -19.66 10.97
N PHE A 347 5.36 -18.55 10.26
CA PHE A 347 6.40 -18.28 9.26
C PHE A 347 7.81 -18.20 9.87
N SER A 348 7.94 -17.71 11.11
CA SER A 348 9.25 -17.69 11.79
C SER A 348 9.79 -19.06 12.15
N ARG A 349 9.06 -20.15 11.86
CA ARG A 349 9.47 -21.54 12.12
C ARG A 349 9.57 -22.39 10.86
N MET A 350 9.48 -21.79 9.68
CA MET A 350 9.56 -22.52 8.40
C MET A 350 10.93 -23.18 8.26
N PRO A 351 11.01 -24.51 8.00
CA PRO A 351 12.29 -25.22 7.87
C PRO A 351 12.92 -25.02 6.47
N VAL A 352 14.17 -25.38 6.32
CA VAL A 352 14.90 -25.31 5.03
C VAL A 352 14.35 -26.34 4.03
N ASP A 353 14.02 -27.52 4.50
CA ASP A 353 13.45 -28.65 3.76
C ASP A 353 11.92 -28.73 3.86
N GLY A 354 11.29 -27.57 4.04
CA GLY A 354 9.86 -27.46 4.23
C GLY A 354 9.02 -27.76 3.00
N SER A 355 7.71 -27.87 3.22
CA SER A 355 6.71 -27.98 2.17
C SER A 355 5.72 -26.82 2.20
N TYR A 356 5.22 -26.43 1.04
CA TYR A 356 4.22 -25.35 0.97
C TYR A 356 2.97 -25.68 1.81
N ALA A 357 2.46 -26.89 1.72
CA ALA A 357 1.20 -27.29 2.36
C ALA A 357 1.29 -27.33 3.90
N ALA A 358 2.42 -27.81 4.44
CA ALA A 358 2.57 -27.96 5.89
C ALA A 358 3.13 -26.69 6.55
N ASP A 359 4.05 -25.99 5.90
CA ASP A 359 4.85 -24.95 6.57
C ASP A 359 4.45 -23.52 6.16
N VAL A 360 3.93 -23.32 4.93
CA VAL A 360 3.57 -21.98 4.42
C VAL A 360 2.08 -21.75 4.48
N LEU A 361 1.27 -22.67 3.95
CA LEU A 361 -0.17 -22.51 3.78
C LEU A 361 -0.93 -22.23 5.08
N PRO A 362 -0.67 -22.93 6.22
CA PRO A 362 -1.36 -22.63 7.47
C PRO A 362 -1.11 -21.22 7.97
N GLY A 363 0.15 -20.76 7.91
CA GLY A 363 0.52 -19.39 8.25
C GLY A 363 -0.16 -18.36 7.35
N MET A 364 -0.24 -18.64 6.03
CA MET A 364 -0.94 -17.77 5.08
C MET A 364 -2.44 -17.66 5.37
N ILE A 365 -3.11 -18.76 5.65
CA ILE A 365 -4.55 -18.76 5.96
C ILE A 365 -4.80 -17.95 7.25
N ILE A 366 -4.06 -18.24 8.32
CA ILE A 366 -4.26 -17.56 9.60
C ILE A 366 -3.94 -16.07 9.50
N ALA A 367 -2.81 -15.69 8.87
CA ALA A 367 -2.45 -14.29 8.68
C ALA A 367 -3.46 -13.53 7.81
N SER A 368 -4.00 -14.16 6.75
CA SER A 368 -4.99 -13.54 5.87
C SER A 368 -6.32 -13.29 6.56
N LEU A 369 -6.78 -14.23 7.39
CA LEU A 369 -7.96 -14.04 8.23
C LEU A 369 -7.74 -12.90 9.22
N GLY A 370 -6.54 -12.79 9.78
CA GLY A 370 -6.16 -11.66 10.63
C GLY A 370 -6.23 -10.33 9.91
N MET A 371 -5.59 -10.23 8.75
CA MET A 371 -5.50 -8.98 7.98
C MET A 371 -6.87 -8.47 7.51
N GLY A 372 -7.74 -9.35 7.00
CA GLY A 372 -9.08 -8.97 6.60
C GLY A 372 -9.92 -8.43 7.76
N ALA A 373 -9.74 -8.98 8.96
CA ALA A 373 -10.41 -8.52 10.17
C ALA A 373 -9.85 -7.20 10.74
N ILE A 374 -8.62 -6.80 10.39
CA ILE A 374 -8.01 -5.54 10.83
C ILE A 374 -8.49 -4.36 9.96
N PHE A 375 -8.54 -4.56 8.64
CA PHE A 375 -8.66 -3.46 7.68
C PHE A 375 -9.96 -2.65 7.86
N MET A 376 -11.11 -3.33 7.84
CA MET A 376 -12.42 -2.69 7.92
C MET A 376 -12.63 -1.93 9.25
N PRO A 377 -12.40 -2.52 10.43
CA PRO A 377 -12.58 -1.79 11.69
C PRO A 377 -11.63 -0.58 11.83
N LEU A 378 -10.37 -0.70 11.41
CA LEU A 378 -9.45 0.43 11.51
C LEU A 378 -9.82 1.57 10.55
N THR A 379 -10.32 1.25 9.33
CA THR A 379 -10.84 2.26 8.41
C THR A 379 -12.00 3.01 9.03
N LEU A 380 -12.95 2.29 9.61
CA LEU A 380 -14.10 2.88 10.28
C LEU A 380 -13.68 3.79 11.43
N ILE A 381 -12.76 3.33 12.31
CA ILE A 381 -12.25 4.12 13.44
C ILE A 381 -11.50 5.38 12.95
N ALA A 382 -10.82 5.30 11.81
CA ALA A 382 -10.08 6.43 11.24
C ALA A 382 -10.97 7.54 10.72
N THR A 383 -12.18 7.20 10.24
CA THR A 383 -13.07 8.15 9.55
C THR A 383 -14.27 8.60 10.39
N THR A 384 -14.62 7.87 11.47
CA THR A 384 -15.78 8.20 12.31
C THR A 384 -15.50 9.36 13.25
N GLY A 385 -16.51 10.23 13.44
CA GLY A 385 -16.46 11.37 14.36
C GLY A 385 -15.64 12.55 13.84
N LEU A 386 -15.41 12.62 12.55
CA LEU A 386 -14.79 13.74 11.84
C LEU A 386 -15.86 14.50 11.05
N ASP A 387 -15.67 15.81 10.92
CA ASP A 387 -16.49 16.64 10.04
C ASP A 387 -16.31 16.17 8.58
N ASN A 388 -17.34 16.38 7.74
CA ASN A 388 -17.31 15.94 6.34
C ASN A 388 -16.11 16.49 5.55
N GLU A 389 -15.65 17.70 5.89
CA GLU A 389 -14.46 18.32 5.29
C GLU A 389 -13.15 17.60 5.63
N ASP A 390 -13.07 16.92 6.79
CA ASP A 390 -11.88 16.22 7.25
C ASP A 390 -11.84 14.74 6.86
N GLN A 391 -12.95 14.15 6.41
CA GLN A 391 -13.03 12.72 6.03
C GLN A 391 -12.08 12.37 4.88
N GLY A 392 -11.94 13.26 3.89
CA GLY A 392 -11.00 13.09 2.77
C GLY A 392 -9.54 13.06 3.25
N LEU A 393 -9.17 14.01 4.12
CA LEU A 393 -7.84 14.05 4.72
C LEU A 393 -7.57 12.81 5.59
N ALA A 394 -8.54 12.40 6.40
CA ALA A 394 -8.42 11.21 7.25
C ALA A 394 -8.20 9.92 6.45
N SER A 395 -8.96 9.73 5.38
CA SER A 395 -8.81 8.59 4.47
C SER A 395 -7.46 8.60 3.74
N GLY A 396 -7.01 9.77 3.31
CA GLY A 396 -5.70 9.96 2.70
C GLY A 396 -4.56 9.65 3.67
N LEU A 397 -4.63 10.15 4.91
CA LEU A 397 -3.67 9.85 5.97
C LEU A 397 -3.64 8.36 6.32
N PHE A 398 -4.80 7.72 6.38
CA PHE A 398 -4.89 6.29 6.66
C PHE A 398 -4.20 5.46 5.58
N ASN A 399 -4.41 5.80 4.30
CA ASN A 399 -3.75 5.16 3.18
C ASN A 399 -2.22 5.46 3.18
N THR A 400 -1.84 6.71 3.44
CA THR A 400 -0.42 7.09 3.60
C THR A 400 0.24 6.30 4.72
N SER A 401 -0.42 6.14 5.87
CA SER A 401 0.08 5.35 7.00
C SER A 401 0.32 3.88 6.63
N GLN A 402 -0.55 3.27 5.82
CA GLN A 402 -0.36 1.92 5.29
C GLN A 402 0.91 1.83 4.45
N GLN A 403 1.03 2.73 3.48
CA GLN A 403 2.11 2.68 2.50
C GLN A 403 3.47 3.00 3.14
N VAL A 404 3.53 4.04 3.96
CA VAL A 404 4.76 4.41 4.70
C VAL A 404 5.13 3.33 5.70
N GLY A 405 4.15 2.80 6.44
CA GLY A 405 4.36 1.68 7.36
C GLY A 405 4.91 0.46 6.63
N GLY A 406 4.29 0.08 5.52
CA GLY A 406 4.75 -1.04 4.68
C GLY A 406 6.19 -0.86 4.19
N ALA A 407 6.52 0.31 3.65
CA ALA A 407 7.85 0.59 3.12
C ALA A 407 8.94 0.64 4.21
N LEU A 408 8.68 1.35 5.32
CA LEU A 408 9.63 1.42 6.44
C LEU A 408 9.77 0.07 7.16
N GLY A 409 8.65 -0.63 7.37
CA GLY A 409 8.66 -1.96 7.96
C GLY A 409 9.47 -2.95 7.12
N LEU A 410 9.26 -2.95 5.80
CA LEU A 410 10.03 -3.77 4.88
C LEU A 410 11.53 -3.40 4.94
N ALA A 411 11.87 -2.11 5.00
CA ALA A 411 13.26 -1.67 5.09
C ALA A 411 13.94 -2.16 6.38
N VAL A 412 13.29 -1.97 7.52
CA VAL A 412 13.81 -2.42 8.82
C VAL A 412 13.96 -3.94 8.86
N LEU A 413 12.91 -4.66 8.46
CA LEU A 413 12.89 -6.11 8.54
C LEU A 413 13.82 -6.77 7.52
N SER A 414 14.02 -6.17 6.34
CA SER A 414 15.03 -6.63 5.37
C SER A 414 16.45 -6.39 5.88
N THR A 415 16.68 -5.29 6.60
CA THR A 415 17.97 -5.01 7.24
C THR A 415 18.25 -6.05 8.34
N ILE A 416 17.23 -6.40 9.15
CA ILE A 416 17.34 -7.45 10.17
C ILE A 416 17.61 -8.81 9.51
N ALA A 417 16.88 -9.17 8.47
CA ALA A 417 17.12 -10.43 7.73
C ALA A 417 18.54 -10.48 7.18
N ALA A 418 19.00 -9.42 6.51
CA ALA A 418 20.34 -9.36 5.92
C ALA A 418 21.45 -9.48 6.98
N SER A 419 21.28 -8.88 8.17
CA SER A 419 22.27 -8.96 9.25
C SER A 419 22.37 -10.37 9.88
N HIS A 420 21.36 -11.23 9.69
CA HIS A 420 21.33 -12.61 10.16
C HIS A 420 21.51 -13.64 9.03
N THR A 421 21.80 -13.17 7.81
CA THR A 421 22.12 -14.02 6.65
C THR A 421 23.62 -13.96 6.39
N SER A 422 24.35 -14.98 6.83
CA SER A 422 25.82 -15.03 6.68
C SER A 422 26.25 -15.38 5.25
N ASP A 423 25.46 -16.21 4.55
CA ASP A 423 25.70 -16.61 3.16
C ASP A 423 24.39 -16.58 2.36
N PRO A 424 24.21 -15.56 1.50
CA PRO A 424 23.00 -15.43 0.68
C PRO A 424 22.82 -16.55 -0.37
N SER A 425 23.84 -17.35 -0.65
CA SER A 425 23.76 -18.49 -1.57
C SER A 425 23.23 -19.75 -0.88
N SER A 426 23.27 -19.81 0.45
CA SER A 426 22.81 -20.94 1.25
C SER A 426 21.33 -20.80 1.65
N PRO A 427 20.46 -21.75 1.26
CA PRO A 427 19.06 -21.74 1.71
C PRO A 427 18.92 -21.73 3.24
N ALA A 428 19.78 -22.43 3.96
CA ALA A 428 19.75 -22.46 5.42
C ALA A 428 20.04 -21.08 6.03
N SER A 429 21.01 -20.35 5.48
CA SER A 429 21.34 -19.01 5.91
C SER A 429 20.23 -18.00 5.60
N LEU A 430 19.61 -18.12 4.41
CA LEU A 430 18.44 -17.29 4.05
C LEU A 430 17.27 -17.52 5.01
N VAL A 431 16.92 -18.77 5.27
CA VAL A 431 15.82 -19.14 6.18
C VAL A 431 16.09 -18.61 7.60
N HIS A 432 17.34 -18.69 8.07
CA HIS A 432 17.72 -18.10 9.35
C HIS A 432 17.44 -16.58 9.39
N GLY A 433 17.83 -15.84 8.36
CA GLY A 433 17.52 -14.41 8.25
C GLY A 433 16.01 -14.13 8.20
N PHE A 434 15.24 -14.95 7.46
CA PHE A 434 13.79 -14.81 7.36
C PHE A 434 13.08 -15.04 8.69
N HIS A 435 13.55 -15.99 9.53
CA HIS A 435 13.01 -16.20 10.88
C HIS A 435 13.04 -14.92 11.71
N TYR A 436 14.18 -14.20 11.72
CA TYR A 436 14.29 -12.93 12.44
C TYR A 436 13.40 -11.84 11.86
N ALA A 437 13.26 -11.78 10.54
CA ALA A 437 12.35 -10.84 9.91
C ALA A 437 10.88 -11.11 10.29
N PHE A 438 10.43 -12.37 10.27
CA PHE A 438 9.07 -12.72 10.69
C PHE A 438 8.82 -12.51 12.19
N LEU A 439 9.81 -12.76 13.04
CA LEU A 439 9.73 -12.41 14.47
C LEU A 439 9.62 -10.90 14.67
N GLY A 440 10.43 -10.12 13.96
CA GLY A 440 10.33 -8.67 13.96
C GLY A 440 8.97 -8.17 13.47
N ALA A 441 8.43 -8.78 12.41
CA ALA A 441 7.08 -8.49 11.91
C ALA A 441 6.01 -8.79 12.97
N ALA A 442 6.11 -9.93 13.67
CA ALA A 442 5.20 -10.29 14.76
C ALA A 442 5.27 -9.29 15.92
N VAL A 443 6.47 -8.79 16.26
CA VAL A 443 6.66 -7.74 17.26
C VAL A 443 5.99 -6.44 16.82
N LEU A 444 6.13 -6.01 15.57
CA LEU A 444 5.49 -4.79 15.05
C LEU A 444 3.96 -4.89 15.11
N VAL A 445 3.38 -6.02 14.70
CA VAL A 445 1.93 -6.25 14.82
C VAL A 445 1.50 -6.36 16.30
N GLY A 446 2.36 -6.94 17.17
CA GLY A 446 2.15 -6.95 18.60
C GLY A 446 2.12 -5.55 19.20
N LEU A 447 3.02 -4.67 18.80
CA LEU A 447 3.02 -3.25 19.17
C LEU A 447 1.75 -2.55 18.64
N SER A 448 1.31 -2.86 17.41
CA SER A 448 0.02 -2.40 16.88
C SER A 448 -1.13 -2.76 17.81
N LEU A 449 -1.21 -4.01 18.25
CA LEU A 449 -2.23 -4.48 19.18
C LEU A 449 -2.18 -3.72 20.51
N VAL A 450 -0.98 -3.55 21.09
CA VAL A 450 -0.80 -2.81 22.35
C VAL A 450 -1.26 -1.35 22.21
N VAL A 451 -0.82 -0.67 21.15
CA VAL A 451 -1.24 0.71 20.86
C VAL A 451 -2.74 0.81 20.70
N PHE A 452 -3.33 -0.10 19.91
CA PHE A 452 -4.76 -0.15 19.66
C PHE A 452 -5.57 -0.32 20.95
N VAL A 453 -5.22 -1.30 21.79
CA VAL A 453 -5.94 -1.60 23.03
C VAL A 453 -5.73 -0.49 24.07
N ALA A 454 -4.52 0.09 24.17
CA ALA A 454 -4.20 1.10 25.17
C ALA A 454 -4.82 2.49 24.84
N LEU A 455 -4.81 2.88 23.57
CA LEU A 455 -5.24 4.22 23.15
C LEU A 455 -6.74 4.29 22.83
N LEU A 456 -7.36 3.20 22.33
CA LEU A 456 -8.77 3.17 22.00
C LEU A 456 -9.61 2.81 23.26
N ARG A 457 -10.15 3.85 23.90
CA ARG A 457 -11.00 3.68 25.09
C ARG A 457 -12.45 3.34 24.72
N LYS A 458 -13.18 2.61 25.58
CA LYS A 458 -14.59 2.20 25.38
C LYS A 458 -15.51 3.38 25.00
N ARG A 459 -15.31 4.56 25.57
CA ARG A 459 -16.12 5.77 25.27
C ARG A 459 -16.00 6.27 23.82
N HIS A 460 -14.86 6.01 23.14
CA HIS A 460 -14.69 6.37 21.73
C HIS A 460 -15.38 5.35 20.83
N VAL A 461 -15.44 4.09 21.26
CA VAL A 461 -16.11 2.99 20.56
C VAL A 461 -17.63 3.15 20.60
N ALA A 462 -18.20 3.54 21.75
CA ALA A 462 -19.65 3.74 21.88
C ALA A 462 -20.21 4.79 20.90
N ARG A 463 -19.41 5.80 20.56
CA ARG A 463 -19.77 6.80 19.55
C ARG A 463 -19.79 6.22 18.14
N ILE A 464 -18.77 5.40 17.82
CA ILE A 464 -18.64 4.69 16.53
C ILE A 464 -19.79 3.67 16.37
N GLU A 465 -20.13 2.95 17.41
CA GLU A 465 -21.20 1.97 17.41
C GLU A 465 -22.58 2.63 17.27
N ALA A 466 -22.79 3.78 17.89
CA ALA A 466 -24.03 4.55 17.74
C ALA A 466 -24.22 5.10 16.31
N ASP A 467 -23.13 5.56 15.67
CA ASP A 467 -23.17 6.04 14.29
C ASP A 467 -23.43 4.89 13.29
N VAL A 468 -22.92 3.69 13.56
CA VAL A 468 -23.17 2.48 12.74
C VAL A 468 -24.61 1.96 12.93
N GLU A 469 -25.19 2.06 14.12
CA GLU A 469 -26.58 1.66 14.37
C GLU A 469 -27.60 2.61 13.71
N THR A 470 -27.23 3.87 13.52
CA THR A 470 -28.11 4.88 12.85
C THR A 470 -28.11 4.77 11.32
N GLU A 471 -27.15 4.07 10.70
CA GLU A 471 -27.10 3.84 9.25
C GLU A 471 -27.81 2.59 8.69
N PRO A 472 -28.36 1.62 9.45
CA PRO A 472 -28.97 0.41 8.86
C PRO A 472 -30.27 0.67 8.10
N ALA A 473 -30.87 1.84 8.20
CA ALA A 473 -32.14 2.17 7.54
C ALA A 473 -32.01 2.56 6.04
N LEU A 474 -30.79 2.72 5.49
CA LEU A 474 -30.54 3.08 4.09
C LEU A 474 -30.05 1.92 3.21
N ALA A 475 -29.85 0.72 3.77
CA ALA A 475 -29.32 -0.46 3.08
C ALA A 475 -30.36 -1.57 2.83
N ALA A 476 -31.65 -1.33 3.15
CA ALA A 476 -32.75 -2.27 2.87
C ALA A 476 -33.48 -1.93 1.56
#